data_d5fe371070d0efd4270af8b4a6d0f161
#
_entry.id   d5fe371070d0efd4270af8b4a6d0f161
#
_cell.length_a   1.000
_cell.length_b   1.000
_cell.length_c   1.000
_cell.angle_alpha   90.00
_cell.angle_beta   90.00
_cell.angle_gamma   90.00
#
_symmetry.space_group_name_H-M   'P 1'
#
loop_
_entity.id
_entity.type
_entity.pdbx_description
1 polymer ?
#
loop_
_entity_poly.entity_id
_entity_poly.type
_entity_poly.pdbx_seq_one_letter_code
_entity_poly.pdbx_strand_id
1 'polypeptide(L)'
;MLNKSLFSFLLFISSLMIFLPGCSRDNPFVIPEKETINKIFPLEEIELNIPEPSGIAYNSKNNTLMVVSDGKPDIYEIDFNGAILNIIPASGSDMEGITLSKNCDTIYVVEEKKKLVTTFDLSGNKIASFSVNVAASDNHSLEGISFNISTNELYIINEKNPQMILKYLNKKELWRRTIAYTLDISDIYYDEICNCIWIISDESKRILKLSTTGELLKQWEIPFTKGEGITIVNEKIYVVNDSNSKMYVFQKPN
;
A
#
# COMPACT_ATOMS: atom_id res chain seq x y z
N MET A 1 -36.64 39.36 -80.53
CA MET A 1 -35.49 39.48 -81.43
C MET A 1 -34.32 38.82 -80.81
N LEU A 2 -33.99 37.67 -81.30
CA LEU A 2 -32.68 37.18 -81.77
C LEU A 2 -31.48 37.61 -80.93
N ASN A 3 -30.66 36.69 -80.42
CA ASN A 3 -29.82 35.85 -81.27
C ASN A 3 -29.21 34.67 -80.42
N LYS A 4 -29.07 33.53 -81.07
CA LYS A 4 -28.39 32.30 -80.69
C LYS A 4 -26.88 32.48 -80.83
N SER A 5 -26.12 31.95 -79.89
CA SER A 5 -24.76 31.55 -80.18
C SER A 5 -24.43 30.27 -79.40
N LEU A 6 -24.26 29.21 -80.18
CA LEU A 6 -23.73 27.92 -79.77
C LEU A 6 -22.25 28.07 -79.40
N PHE A 7 -21.87 27.57 -78.23
CA PHE A 7 -20.47 27.26 -78.01
C PHE A 7 -20.34 25.81 -77.53
N SER A 8 -19.73 25.05 -78.37
CA SER A 8 -19.36 23.67 -78.20
C SER A 8 -18.20 23.60 -77.19
N PHE A 9 -18.39 22.87 -76.11
CA PHE A 9 -17.31 22.64 -75.16
C PHE A 9 -16.91 21.15 -75.18
N LEU A 10 -15.71 20.90 -75.74
CA LEU A 10 -15.08 19.58 -75.68
C LEU A 10 -14.79 19.15 -74.24
N LEU A 11 -15.35 18.02 -73.88
CA LEU A 11 -14.96 17.34 -72.62
C LEU A 11 -13.66 16.57 -72.85
N PHE A 12 -12.59 17.05 -72.23
CA PHE A 12 -11.38 16.27 -72.06
C PHE A 12 -11.56 15.41 -70.80
N ILE A 13 -11.78 14.11 -71.00
CA ILE A 13 -11.74 13.14 -69.86
C ILE A 13 -10.27 12.79 -69.60
N SER A 14 -9.67 13.43 -68.58
CA SER A 14 -8.41 12.99 -68.08
C SER A 14 -8.66 11.85 -67.09
N SER A 15 -8.24 10.64 -67.41
CA SER A 15 -8.23 9.47 -66.56
C SER A 15 -7.24 9.70 -65.48
N LEU A 16 -7.75 10.06 -64.30
CA LEU A 16 -6.95 10.12 -63.06
C LEU A 16 -6.86 8.70 -62.50
N MET A 17 -5.75 8.01 -62.69
CA MET A 17 -5.42 6.77 -61.97
C MET A 17 -5.18 7.11 -60.51
N ILE A 18 -6.14 6.81 -59.67
CA ILE A 18 -5.96 6.83 -58.19
C ILE A 18 -5.15 5.58 -57.82
N PHE A 19 -3.87 5.78 -57.56
CA PHE A 19 -3.06 4.78 -56.83
C PHE A 19 -3.58 4.73 -55.39
N LEU A 20 -4.32 3.68 -55.05
CA LEU A 20 -4.59 3.33 -53.66
C LEU A 20 -3.28 2.81 -53.05
N PRO A 21 -2.76 3.41 -51.99
CA PRO A 21 -1.65 2.81 -51.27
C PRO A 21 -2.11 1.47 -50.69
N GLY A 22 -1.33 0.43 -51.00
CA GLY A 22 -1.61 -0.94 -50.53
C GLY A 22 -1.81 -1.00 -49.01
N CYS A 23 -2.75 -1.85 -48.60
CA CYS A 23 -2.93 -2.26 -47.21
C CYS A 23 -1.56 -2.56 -46.59
N SER A 24 -1.20 -1.77 -45.61
CA SER A 24 -0.09 -2.09 -44.74
C SER A 24 -0.40 -3.38 -44.01
N ARG A 25 0.57 -4.26 -44.02
CA ARG A 25 0.61 -5.54 -43.33
C ARG A 25 0.04 -5.40 -41.93
N ASP A 26 -0.82 -6.32 -41.58
CA ASP A 26 -1.24 -6.58 -40.21
C ASP A 26 0.00 -6.61 -39.31
N ASN A 27 0.15 -5.61 -38.46
CA ASN A 27 1.08 -5.72 -37.37
C ASN A 27 0.59 -6.91 -36.55
N PRO A 28 1.42 -7.94 -36.32
CA PRO A 28 1.01 -9.03 -35.45
C PRO A 28 0.63 -8.41 -34.11
N PHE A 29 -0.56 -8.71 -33.63
CA PHE A 29 -1.02 -8.30 -32.33
C PHE A 29 -0.05 -8.91 -31.30
N VAL A 30 0.92 -8.12 -30.85
CA VAL A 30 1.86 -8.52 -29.82
C VAL A 30 1.03 -8.57 -28.55
N ILE A 31 0.65 -9.77 -28.14
CA ILE A 31 0.09 -9.99 -26.80
C ILE A 31 1.17 -9.51 -25.83
N PRO A 32 0.91 -8.49 -25.00
CA PRO A 32 1.91 -8.07 -24.04
C PRO A 32 2.28 -9.27 -23.18
N GLU A 33 3.58 -9.58 -23.13
CA GLU A 33 4.11 -10.66 -22.32
C GLU A 33 3.62 -10.44 -20.89
N LYS A 34 2.93 -11.43 -20.33
CA LYS A 34 2.41 -11.33 -18.96
C LYS A 34 3.62 -11.15 -18.05
N GLU A 35 3.75 -9.96 -17.46
CA GLU A 35 4.86 -9.63 -16.60
C GLU A 35 4.96 -10.67 -15.50
N THR A 36 6.04 -11.45 -15.50
CA THR A 36 6.24 -12.50 -14.50
C THR A 36 6.61 -11.85 -13.18
N ILE A 37 5.71 -11.99 -12.21
CA ILE A 37 5.96 -11.49 -10.86
C ILE A 37 6.98 -12.40 -10.20
N ASN A 38 8.11 -11.84 -9.77
CA ASN A 38 9.13 -12.59 -9.08
C ASN A 38 8.62 -13.04 -7.71
N LYS A 39 8.98 -14.29 -7.33
CA LYS A 39 8.69 -14.82 -5.99
C LYS A 39 9.85 -14.53 -5.06
N ILE A 40 9.53 -14.18 -3.82
CA ILE A 40 10.49 -14.09 -2.73
C ILE A 40 10.08 -15.05 -1.60
N PHE A 41 11.06 -15.56 -0.88
CA PHE A 41 10.85 -16.51 0.20
C PHE A 41 11.43 -15.93 1.49
N PRO A 42 10.83 -16.23 2.65
CA PRO A 42 11.37 -15.77 3.91
C PRO A 42 12.73 -16.42 4.19
N LEU A 43 13.63 -15.65 4.77
CA LEU A 43 14.90 -16.11 5.34
C LEU A 43 14.69 -16.80 6.67
N GLU A 44 13.72 -16.30 7.45
CA GLU A 44 13.42 -16.72 8.80
C GLU A 44 11.91 -16.72 9.02
N GLU A 45 11.42 -17.66 9.82
CA GLU A 45 10.06 -17.73 10.36
C GLU A 45 10.18 -17.75 11.89
N ILE A 46 9.54 -16.79 12.56
CA ILE A 46 9.67 -16.56 13.99
C ILE A 46 8.29 -16.67 14.63
N GLU A 47 8.13 -17.56 15.61
CA GLU A 47 6.89 -17.70 16.38
C GLU A 47 6.69 -16.45 17.26
N LEU A 48 5.49 -15.90 17.25
CA LEU A 48 5.06 -14.83 18.13
C LEU A 48 4.06 -15.34 19.16
N ASN A 49 4.23 -14.95 20.41
CA ASN A 49 3.23 -15.23 21.45
C ASN A 49 2.24 -14.03 21.55
N ILE A 50 1.75 -13.59 20.39
CA ILE A 50 0.81 -12.48 20.22
C ILE A 50 -0.37 -13.05 19.44
N PRO A 51 -1.61 -12.98 19.97
CA PRO A 51 -2.79 -13.42 19.23
C PRO A 51 -3.10 -12.42 18.10
N GLU A 52 -3.45 -12.92 16.93
CA GLU A 52 -3.93 -12.13 15.79
C GLU A 52 -3.10 -10.84 15.55
N PRO A 53 -1.74 -10.98 15.32
CA PRO A 53 -0.88 -9.82 15.11
C PRO A 53 -1.21 -9.17 13.76
N SER A 54 -1.67 -7.91 13.76
CA SER A 54 -2.15 -7.19 12.59
C SER A 54 -1.20 -6.12 12.07
N GLY A 55 -0.56 -5.32 12.93
CA GLY A 55 0.37 -4.28 12.50
C GLY A 55 1.73 -4.36 13.17
N ILE A 56 2.80 -3.90 12.48
CA ILE A 56 4.16 -3.91 13.00
C ILE A 56 4.92 -2.63 12.65
N ALA A 57 5.65 -2.07 13.62
CA ALA A 57 6.51 -0.90 13.43
C ALA A 57 7.87 -1.04 14.11
N TYR A 58 8.88 -0.40 13.55
CA TYR A 58 10.21 -0.34 14.15
C TYR A 58 10.35 0.81 15.14
N ASN A 59 10.75 0.49 16.37
CA ASN A 59 11.16 1.46 17.39
C ASN A 59 12.69 1.67 17.30
N SER A 60 13.10 2.67 16.58
CA SER A 60 14.53 2.95 16.35
C SER A 60 15.28 3.40 17.62
N LYS A 61 14.56 3.91 18.61
CA LYS A 61 15.16 4.36 19.88
C LYS A 61 15.61 3.18 20.75
N ASN A 62 14.81 2.13 20.82
CA ASN A 62 15.09 0.95 21.63
C ASN A 62 15.70 -0.20 20.80
N ASN A 63 15.72 -0.07 19.47
CA ASN A 63 16.06 -1.14 18.53
C ASN A 63 15.17 -2.38 18.73
N THR A 64 13.85 -2.16 18.78
CA THR A 64 12.82 -3.17 18.99
C THR A 64 11.72 -3.06 17.93
N LEU A 65 10.78 -3.99 17.93
CA LEU A 65 9.57 -3.94 17.11
C LEU A 65 8.35 -3.72 18.01
N MET A 66 7.39 -2.94 17.51
CA MET A 66 6.10 -2.72 18.16
C MET A 66 5.03 -3.42 17.32
N VAL A 67 4.19 -4.23 17.95
CA VAL A 67 3.13 -5.00 17.28
C VAL A 67 1.79 -4.71 17.94
N VAL A 68 0.75 -4.50 17.13
CA VAL A 68 -0.65 -4.46 17.59
C VAL A 68 -1.35 -5.76 17.22
N SER A 69 -2.48 -6.00 17.88
CA SER A 69 -3.30 -7.19 17.73
C SER A 69 -4.75 -6.76 17.56
N ASP A 70 -5.45 -7.31 16.57
CA ASP A 70 -6.91 -7.17 16.44
C ASP A 70 -7.63 -7.85 17.63
N GLY A 71 -7.13 -8.99 18.07
CA GLY A 71 -7.74 -9.79 19.16
C GLY A 71 -7.65 -9.16 20.55
N LYS A 72 -6.74 -8.20 20.79
CA LYS A 72 -6.53 -7.56 22.10
C LYS A 72 -6.08 -6.11 21.99
N PRO A 73 -6.57 -5.22 22.89
CA PRO A 73 -6.18 -3.81 22.86
C PRO A 73 -4.81 -3.56 23.52
N ASP A 74 -3.85 -4.42 23.26
CA ASP A 74 -2.47 -4.32 23.79
C ASP A 74 -1.51 -3.99 22.66
N ILE A 75 -0.48 -3.22 22.96
CA ILE A 75 0.67 -2.97 22.09
C ILE A 75 1.85 -3.75 22.66
N TYR A 76 2.43 -4.62 21.85
CA TYR A 76 3.53 -5.49 22.26
C TYR A 76 4.86 -4.91 21.77
N GLU A 77 5.82 -4.69 22.66
CA GLU A 77 7.21 -4.44 22.29
C GLU A 77 7.96 -5.75 22.31
N ILE A 78 8.56 -6.12 21.19
CA ILE A 78 9.27 -7.40 20.99
C ILE A 78 10.69 -7.17 20.49
N ASP A 79 11.57 -8.13 20.72
CA ASP A 79 12.87 -8.19 20.03
C ASP A 79 12.73 -8.78 18.62
N PHE A 80 13.83 -8.81 17.87
CA PHE A 80 13.84 -9.38 16.51
C PHE A 80 13.72 -10.89 16.46
N ASN A 81 13.75 -11.59 17.60
CA ASN A 81 13.51 -13.04 17.73
C ASN A 81 12.07 -13.34 18.19
N GLY A 82 11.20 -12.32 18.30
CA GLY A 82 9.81 -12.48 18.70
C GLY A 82 9.57 -12.56 20.21
N ALA A 83 10.61 -12.39 21.04
CA ALA A 83 10.43 -12.37 22.49
C ALA A 83 9.76 -11.08 22.95
N ILE A 84 8.67 -11.20 23.71
CA ILE A 84 7.96 -10.04 24.28
C ILE A 84 8.83 -9.42 25.37
N LEU A 85 9.20 -8.17 25.20
CA LEU A 85 9.97 -7.37 26.14
C LEU A 85 9.07 -6.54 27.05
N ASN A 86 7.95 -6.05 26.49
CA ASN A 86 6.98 -5.23 27.20
C ASN A 86 5.58 -5.37 26.60
N ILE A 87 4.55 -5.17 27.41
CA ILE A 87 3.15 -5.09 26.99
C ILE A 87 2.62 -3.75 27.47
N ILE A 88 2.17 -2.91 26.55
CA ILE A 88 1.62 -1.59 26.79
C ILE A 88 0.10 -1.70 26.68
N PRO A 89 -0.66 -1.65 27.79
CA PRO A 89 -2.11 -1.65 27.73
C PRO A 89 -2.61 -0.39 27.03
N ALA A 90 -3.40 -0.54 25.99
CA ALA A 90 -4.00 0.56 25.26
C ALA A 90 -5.54 0.52 25.34
N SER A 91 -6.19 1.66 25.10
CA SER A 91 -7.65 1.74 25.10
C SER A 91 -8.26 1.68 23.71
N GLY A 92 -7.51 1.21 22.74
CA GLY A 92 -7.95 0.99 21.36
C GLY A 92 -8.89 -0.20 21.22
N SER A 93 -9.48 -0.35 20.08
CA SER A 93 -10.24 -1.54 19.69
C SER A 93 -10.08 -1.76 18.20
N ASP A 94 -9.96 -3.02 17.78
CA ASP A 94 -9.83 -3.32 16.36
C ASP A 94 -8.62 -2.60 15.78
N MET A 95 -7.46 -2.84 16.40
CA MET A 95 -6.21 -2.15 16.08
C MET A 95 -5.47 -2.89 14.97
N GLU A 96 -5.42 -2.29 13.78
CA GLU A 96 -4.85 -2.94 12.61
C GLU A 96 -3.43 -2.46 12.28
N GLY A 97 -3.19 -1.20 12.16
CA GLY A 97 -1.89 -0.65 11.81
C GLY A 97 -1.26 0.16 12.93
N ILE A 98 0.07 0.17 12.99
CA ILE A 98 0.85 0.91 13.99
C ILE A 98 2.04 1.62 13.34
N THR A 99 2.36 2.82 13.84
CA THR A 99 3.62 3.51 13.54
C THR A 99 4.04 4.39 14.71
N LEU A 100 5.31 4.83 14.71
CA LEU A 100 5.82 5.74 15.74
C LEU A 100 6.17 7.10 15.14
N SER A 101 6.10 8.12 16.00
CA SER A 101 6.66 9.44 15.71
C SER A 101 8.17 9.36 15.45
N LYS A 102 8.72 10.40 14.86
CA LYS A 102 10.16 10.52 14.58
C LYS A 102 11.05 10.24 15.80
N ASN A 103 10.64 10.67 16.98
CA ASN A 103 11.39 10.50 18.22
C ASN A 103 11.06 9.19 18.95
N CYS A 104 10.17 8.37 18.40
CA CYS A 104 9.61 7.17 19.04
C CYS A 104 9.02 7.45 20.43
N ASP A 105 8.39 8.62 20.62
CA ASP A 105 7.75 9.04 21.87
C ASP A 105 6.21 9.02 21.80
N THR A 106 5.67 8.85 20.60
CA THR A 106 4.24 8.80 20.35
C THR A 106 3.93 7.62 19.41
N ILE A 107 2.96 6.81 19.80
CA ILE A 107 2.46 5.68 19.02
C ILE A 107 1.18 6.12 18.30
N TYR A 108 1.09 5.85 17.00
CA TYR A 108 -0.10 6.04 16.19
C TYR A 108 -0.66 4.68 15.81
N VAL A 109 -1.95 4.48 16.03
CA VAL A 109 -2.67 3.25 15.72
C VAL A 109 -3.90 3.57 14.89
N VAL A 110 -4.21 2.78 13.87
CA VAL A 110 -5.50 2.83 13.20
C VAL A 110 -6.47 1.86 13.87
N GLU A 111 -7.69 2.34 14.13
CA GLU A 111 -8.83 1.56 14.63
C GLU A 111 -9.83 1.41 13.50
N GLU A 112 -9.91 0.21 12.92
CA GLU A 112 -10.62 -0.06 11.67
C GLU A 112 -12.12 0.31 11.73
N LYS A 113 -12.88 -0.36 12.59
CA LYS A 113 -14.34 -0.17 12.70
C LYS A 113 -14.75 1.25 13.06
N LYS A 114 -13.90 1.95 13.81
CA LYS A 114 -14.16 3.34 14.19
C LYS A 114 -13.67 4.35 13.18
N LYS A 115 -12.84 3.93 12.20
CA LYS A 115 -12.18 4.79 11.21
C LYS A 115 -11.43 5.94 11.89
N LEU A 116 -10.64 5.58 12.91
CA LEU A 116 -9.89 6.53 13.72
C LEU A 116 -8.39 6.27 13.58
N VAL A 117 -7.62 7.35 13.62
CA VAL A 117 -6.23 7.29 14.07
C VAL A 117 -6.20 7.73 15.52
N THR A 118 -5.75 6.85 16.40
CA THR A 118 -5.58 7.15 17.84
C THR A 118 -4.10 7.22 18.16
N THR A 119 -3.72 8.19 18.99
CA THR A 119 -2.34 8.36 19.46
C THR A 119 -2.23 8.07 20.93
N PHE A 120 -1.16 7.35 21.30
CA PHE A 120 -0.82 6.98 22.67
C PHE A 120 0.59 7.43 23.02
N ASP A 121 0.83 7.66 24.30
CA ASP A 121 2.19 7.70 24.82
C ASP A 121 2.78 6.28 25.00
N LEU A 122 4.05 6.18 25.39
CA LEU A 122 4.71 4.89 25.59
C LEU A 122 4.22 4.12 26.84
N SER A 123 3.32 4.70 27.62
CA SER A 123 2.65 4.06 28.74
C SER A 123 1.24 3.56 28.37
N GLY A 124 0.81 3.78 27.12
CA GLY A 124 -0.52 3.40 26.63
C GLY A 124 -1.62 4.41 26.94
N ASN A 125 -1.29 5.58 27.51
CA ASN A 125 -2.28 6.61 27.74
C ASN A 125 -2.65 7.28 26.41
N LYS A 126 -3.96 7.37 26.15
CA LYS A 126 -4.48 8.03 24.95
C LYS A 126 -4.20 9.54 25.01
N ILE A 127 -3.49 10.05 24.00
CA ILE A 127 -3.19 11.47 23.85
C ILE A 127 -4.28 12.18 23.05
N ALA A 128 -4.65 11.62 21.88
CA ALA A 128 -5.62 12.22 20.97
C ALA A 128 -6.18 11.17 20.01
N SER A 129 -7.19 11.56 19.24
CA SER A 129 -7.65 10.82 18.06
C SER A 129 -8.20 11.78 17.01
N PHE A 130 -8.29 11.30 15.78
CA PHE A 130 -9.00 11.98 14.69
C PHE A 130 -9.62 10.96 13.73
N SER A 131 -10.75 11.35 13.12
CA SER A 131 -11.45 10.49 12.16
C SER A 131 -10.83 10.61 10.77
N VAL A 132 -10.78 9.49 10.08
CA VAL A 132 -10.43 9.39 8.66
C VAL A 132 -11.71 9.16 7.87
N ASN A 133 -12.00 10.05 6.94
CA ASN A 133 -13.23 9.97 6.16
C ASN A 133 -13.07 9.01 4.98
N VAL A 134 -13.47 7.76 5.16
CA VAL A 134 -13.52 6.71 4.12
C VAL A 134 -14.92 6.11 4.05
N ALA A 135 -15.35 5.77 2.84
CA ALA A 135 -16.70 5.24 2.57
C ALA A 135 -16.79 3.71 2.72
N ALA A 136 -15.71 3.05 3.10
CA ALA A 136 -15.67 1.60 3.25
C ALA A 136 -16.61 1.09 4.35
N SER A 137 -16.96 -0.19 4.28
CA SER A 137 -17.68 -0.88 5.35
C SER A 137 -16.80 -1.03 6.60
N ASP A 138 -17.40 -1.36 7.73
CA ASP A 138 -16.68 -1.40 9.02
C ASP A 138 -15.60 -2.50 9.10
N ASN A 139 -15.64 -3.50 8.23
CA ASN A 139 -14.65 -4.59 8.18
C ASN A 139 -13.78 -4.55 6.91
N HIS A 140 -13.63 -3.41 6.26
CA HIS A 140 -12.82 -3.23 5.04
C HIS A 140 -12.32 -1.79 4.96
N SER A 141 -11.94 -1.20 6.09
CA SER A 141 -11.63 0.21 6.15
C SER A 141 -10.15 0.49 6.45
N LEU A 142 -9.84 1.05 7.61
CA LEU A 142 -8.45 1.44 7.90
C LEU A 142 -7.65 0.22 8.37
N GLU A 143 -6.59 -0.10 7.64
CA GLU A 143 -5.72 -1.24 7.96
C GLU A 143 -4.32 -0.80 8.39
N GLY A 144 -3.66 0.01 7.61
CA GLY A 144 -2.26 0.33 7.83
C GLY A 144 -1.97 1.82 7.99
N ILE A 145 -0.86 2.10 8.66
CA ILE A 145 -0.38 3.47 8.88
C ILE A 145 1.14 3.53 8.91
N SER A 146 1.72 4.54 8.28
CA SER A 146 3.16 4.79 8.33
C SER A 146 3.49 6.26 8.49
N PHE A 147 4.51 6.54 9.30
CA PHE A 147 4.97 7.91 9.57
C PHE A 147 6.15 8.27 8.67
N ASN A 148 6.05 9.38 7.95
CA ASN A 148 7.17 9.97 7.22
C ASN A 148 7.95 10.89 8.16
N ILE A 149 9.10 10.44 8.61
CA ILE A 149 9.93 11.15 9.60
C ILE A 149 10.57 12.43 9.07
N SER A 150 10.65 12.59 7.74
CA SER A 150 11.22 13.78 7.09
C SER A 150 10.23 14.93 7.02
N THR A 151 8.93 14.63 6.80
CA THR A 151 7.87 15.62 6.59
C THR A 151 6.85 15.69 7.71
N ASN A 152 6.88 14.74 8.67
CA ASN A 152 5.86 14.50 9.70
C ASN A 152 4.47 14.18 9.11
N GLU A 153 4.42 13.69 7.89
CA GLU A 153 3.19 13.21 7.26
C GLU A 153 2.89 11.78 7.69
N LEU A 154 1.60 11.43 7.73
CA LEU A 154 1.13 10.06 7.88
C LEU A 154 0.62 9.57 6.54
N TYR A 155 1.04 8.38 6.14
CA TYR A 155 0.36 7.58 5.14
C TYR A 155 -0.59 6.63 5.85
N ILE A 156 -1.83 6.58 5.39
CA ILE A 156 -2.89 5.72 5.94
C ILE A 156 -3.49 4.97 4.77
N ILE A 157 -3.83 3.71 4.95
CA ILE A 157 -4.52 2.94 3.91
C ILE A 157 -5.95 2.60 4.31
N ASN A 158 -6.80 2.52 3.29
CA ASN A 158 -8.11 1.91 3.33
C ASN A 158 -8.06 0.62 2.52
N GLU A 159 -8.39 -0.50 3.15
CA GLU A 159 -8.21 -1.85 2.64
C GLU A 159 -8.87 -2.09 1.29
N LYS A 160 -10.19 -1.87 1.23
CA LYS A 160 -11.03 -2.19 0.07
C LYS A 160 -12.16 -1.18 -0.12
N ASN A 161 -12.79 -1.23 -1.26
CA ASN A 161 -14.06 -0.58 -1.62
C ASN A 161 -14.15 0.93 -1.36
N PRO A 162 -13.22 1.72 -1.86
CA PRO A 162 -12.06 1.40 -2.72
C PRO A 162 -10.76 1.26 -1.94
N GLN A 163 -9.78 0.52 -2.47
CA GLN A 163 -8.41 0.55 -1.97
C GLN A 163 -7.85 1.95 -2.13
N MET A 164 -7.34 2.54 -1.05
CA MET A 164 -6.81 3.91 -1.09
C MET A 164 -5.56 4.06 -0.23
N ILE A 165 -4.68 4.93 -0.70
CA ILE A 165 -3.64 5.55 0.12
C ILE A 165 -4.08 6.98 0.39
N LEU A 166 -4.05 7.38 1.65
CA LEU A 166 -4.35 8.73 2.12
C LEU A 166 -3.11 9.32 2.77
N LYS A 167 -2.88 10.61 2.58
CA LYS A 167 -1.79 11.34 3.22
C LYS A 167 -2.36 12.42 4.14
N TYR A 168 -1.86 12.47 5.37
CA TYR A 168 -2.30 13.40 6.39
C TYR A 168 -1.12 14.19 6.97
N LEU A 169 -1.36 15.44 7.32
CA LEU A 169 -0.46 16.26 8.13
C LEU A 169 -1.28 17.04 9.16
N ASN A 170 -0.85 17.00 10.42
CA ASN A 170 -1.54 17.70 11.51
C ASN A 170 -3.05 17.39 11.55
N LYS A 171 -3.42 16.11 11.39
CA LYS A 171 -4.81 15.59 11.38
C LYS A 171 -5.66 16.08 10.20
N LYS A 172 -5.07 16.70 9.20
CA LYS A 172 -5.75 17.13 7.97
C LYS A 172 -5.29 16.31 6.80
N GLU A 173 -6.27 15.84 6.02
CA GLU A 173 -5.97 15.16 4.77
C GLU A 173 -5.38 16.16 3.76
N LEU A 174 -4.24 15.77 3.19
CA LEU A 174 -3.58 16.52 2.13
C LEU A 174 -3.91 15.95 0.76
N TRP A 175 -4.07 14.62 0.69
CA TRP A 175 -4.14 13.91 -0.57
C TRP A 175 -4.69 12.50 -0.35
N ARG A 176 -5.38 11.96 -1.37
CA ARG A 176 -5.76 10.55 -1.45
C ARG A 176 -5.67 10.03 -2.87
N ARG A 177 -5.40 8.75 -3.01
CA ARG A 177 -5.36 8.07 -4.30
C ARG A 177 -5.95 6.66 -4.16
N THR A 178 -6.87 6.34 -5.07
CA THR A 178 -7.32 4.96 -5.27
C THR A 178 -6.25 4.20 -6.03
N ILE A 179 -5.96 2.98 -5.58
CA ILE A 179 -5.08 2.02 -6.27
C ILE A 179 -5.87 0.75 -6.56
N ALA A 180 -5.39 -0.06 -7.49
CA ALA A 180 -6.04 -1.30 -7.91
C ALA A 180 -5.00 -2.31 -8.44
N TYR A 181 -3.90 -2.46 -7.70
CA TYR A 181 -2.83 -3.39 -8.09
C TYR A 181 -3.02 -4.78 -7.50
N THR A 182 -3.82 -4.91 -6.46
CA THR A 182 -4.08 -6.09 -5.65
C THR A 182 -5.57 -6.22 -5.34
N LEU A 183 -5.97 -7.31 -4.68
CA LEU A 183 -7.35 -7.52 -4.26
C LEU A 183 -7.69 -6.76 -2.98
N ASP A 184 -6.69 -6.51 -2.14
CA ASP A 184 -6.74 -5.78 -0.88
C ASP A 184 -5.43 -5.05 -0.62
N ILE A 185 -5.34 -4.27 0.43
CA ILE A 185 -4.09 -3.73 1.00
C ILE A 185 -4.18 -3.79 2.52
N SER A 186 -3.26 -4.56 3.16
CA SER A 186 -3.31 -4.85 4.59
C SER A 186 -2.45 -3.88 5.42
N ASP A 187 -1.24 -3.51 4.97
CA ASP A 187 -0.43 -2.52 5.67
C ASP A 187 0.49 -1.73 4.73
N ILE A 188 1.08 -0.66 5.26
CA ILE A 188 1.90 0.31 4.54
C ILE A 188 3.14 0.68 5.34
N TYR A 189 4.29 0.73 4.69
CA TYR A 189 5.53 1.24 5.24
C TYR A 189 6.15 2.31 4.33
N TYR A 190 6.46 3.48 4.87
CA TYR A 190 7.24 4.51 4.19
C TYR A 190 8.72 4.28 4.43
N ASP A 191 9.46 4.06 3.35
CA ASP A 191 10.90 3.87 3.37
C ASP A 191 11.61 5.18 3.01
N GLU A 192 12.23 5.81 4.01
CA GLU A 192 12.93 7.08 3.85
C GLU A 192 14.14 6.97 2.92
N ILE A 193 14.81 5.80 2.90
CA ILE A 193 16.03 5.59 2.11
C ILE A 193 15.75 5.71 0.62
N CYS A 194 14.67 5.07 0.15
CA CYS A 194 14.29 5.16 -1.27
C CYS A 194 13.26 6.26 -1.55
N ASN A 195 12.75 6.94 -0.53
CA ASN A 195 11.60 7.84 -0.63
C ASN A 195 10.44 7.17 -1.38
N CYS A 196 10.05 6.01 -0.91
CA CYS A 196 9.05 5.17 -1.54
C CYS A 196 8.14 4.50 -0.49
N ILE A 197 7.10 3.85 -0.95
CA ILE A 197 6.11 3.18 -0.11
C ILE A 197 6.18 1.69 -0.39
N TRP A 198 6.13 0.88 0.66
CA TRP A 198 5.94 -0.56 0.59
C TRP A 198 4.56 -0.90 1.12
N ILE A 199 3.87 -1.81 0.46
CA ILE A 199 2.54 -2.29 0.82
C ILE A 199 2.58 -3.81 0.85
N ILE A 200 1.86 -4.40 1.80
CA ILE A 200 1.53 -5.81 1.79
C ILE A 200 0.05 -6.01 1.42
N SER A 201 -0.24 -7.07 0.70
CA SER A 201 -1.58 -7.53 0.36
C SER A 201 -1.71 -8.99 0.75
N ASP A 202 -2.65 -9.30 1.63
CA ASP A 202 -2.98 -10.64 2.06
C ASP A 202 -3.55 -11.49 0.91
N GLU A 203 -4.68 -11.04 0.33
CA GLU A 203 -5.41 -11.83 -0.65
C GLU A 203 -4.63 -12.04 -1.95
N SER A 204 -3.81 -11.07 -2.34
CA SER A 204 -2.96 -11.20 -3.52
C SER A 204 -1.64 -11.89 -3.24
N LYS A 205 -1.28 -12.11 -1.97
CA LYS A 205 0.01 -12.68 -1.55
C LYS A 205 1.17 -11.90 -2.13
N ARG A 206 1.19 -10.58 -1.95
CA ARG A 206 2.17 -9.71 -2.60
C ARG A 206 2.73 -8.67 -1.66
N ILE A 207 3.98 -8.34 -1.91
CA ILE A 207 4.60 -7.11 -1.44
C ILE A 207 4.79 -6.21 -2.67
N LEU A 208 4.37 -4.96 -2.55
CA LEU A 208 4.47 -3.95 -3.60
C LEU A 208 5.40 -2.82 -3.14
N LYS A 209 6.16 -2.28 -4.09
CA LYS A 209 6.90 -1.02 -3.93
C LYS A 209 6.24 0.03 -4.81
N LEU A 210 5.84 1.14 -4.21
CA LEU A 210 5.16 2.23 -4.88
C LEU A 210 5.97 3.53 -4.75
N SER A 211 5.75 4.48 -5.65
CA SER A 211 6.16 5.87 -5.44
C SER A 211 5.38 6.50 -4.29
N THR A 212 5.83 7.63 -3.76
CA THR A 212 5.10 8.40 -2.74
C THR A 212 3.78 8.98 -3.23
N THR A 213 3.50 8.87 -4.53
CA THR A 213 2.23 9.22 -5.18
C THR A 213 1.38 7.99 -5.51
N GLY A 214 1.79 6.80 -5.05
CA GLY A 214 1.03 5.55 -5.19
C GLY A 214 1.12 4.90 -6.57
N GLU A 215 2.17 5.16 -7.34
CA GLU A 215 2.41 4.48 -8.63
C GLU A 215 3.21 3.21 -8.40
N LEU A 216 2.80 2.09 -9.04
CA LEU A 216 3.49 0.81 -8.91
C LEU A 216 4.89 0.90 -9.53
N LEU A 217 5.90 0.62 -8.73
CA LEU A 217 7.31 0.55 -9.17
C LEU A 217 7.75 -0.90 -9.37
N LYS A 218 7.45 -1.77 -8.39
CA LYS A 218 7.79 -3.20 -8.41
C LYS A 218 6.79 -3.98 -7.56
N GLN A 219 6.74 -5.30 -7.77
CA GLN A 219 5.95 -6.22 -6.95
C GLN A 219 6.58 -7.60 -6.89
N TRP A 220 6.33 -8.31 -5.79
CA TRP A 220 6.83 -9.66 -5.52
C TRP A 220 5.73 -10.53 -4.93
N GLU A 221 5.69 -11.80 -5.32
CA GLU A 221 4.81 -12.80 -4.73
C GLU A 221 5.47 -13.39 -3.48
N ILE A 222 4.69 -13.55 -2.39
CA ILE A 222 5.10 -14.23 -1.15
C ILE A 222 4.36 -15.56 -1.01
N PRO A 223 4.93 -16.57 -0.27
CA PRO A 223 4.39 -17.93 -0.28
C PRO A 223 3.18 -18.17 0.62
N PHE A 224 2.66 -17.18 1.34
CA PHE A 224 1.57 -17.34 2.30
C PHE A 224 0.47 -16.27 2.12
N THR A 225 -0.66 -16.50 2.74
CA THR A 225 -1.76 -15.54 2.97
C THR A 225 -1.67 -14.99 4.38
N LYS A 226 -2.52 -14.02 4.72
CA LYS A 226 -2.64 -13.44 6.05
C LYS A 226 -1.36 -12.72 6.51
N GLY A 227 -0.66 -12.09 5.58
CA GLY A 227 0.35 -11.10 5.89
C GLY A 227 -0.32 -9.76 6.14
N GLU A 228 -0.42 -9.34 7.41
CA GLU A 228 -1.21 -8.18 7.81
C GLU A 228 -0.35 -6.95 8.09
N GLY A 229 0.82 -7.08 8.70
CA GLY A 229 1.69 -5.95 9.02
C GLY A 229 3.03 -6.01 8.30
N ILE A 230 3.60 -4.85 7.91
CA ILE A 230 4.90 -4.75 7.25
C ILE A 230 5.77 -3.63 7.83
N THR A 231 7.03 -3.93 8.13
CA THR A 231 8.05 -2.92 8.43
C THR A 231 9.40 -3.29 7.83
N ILE A 232 10.30 -2.32 7.67
CA ILE A 232 11.64 -2.58 7.11
C ILE A 232 12.71 -2.04 8.07
N VAL A 233 13.66 -2.90 8.40
CA VAL A 233 14.81 -2.58 9.26
C VAL A 233 16.07 -3.18 8.67
N ASN A 234 17.11 -2.38 8.47
CA ASN A 234 18.42 -2.84 8.00
C ASN A 234 18.34 -3.76 6.76
N GLU A 235 17.64 -3.33 5.71
CA GLU A 235 17.45 -4.08 4.45
C GLU A 235 16.75 -5.45 4.61
N LYS A 236 16.04 -5.66 5.72
CA LYS A 236 15.15 -6.79 5.94
C LYS A 236 13.71 -6.31 6.05
N ILE A 237 12.79 -7.03 5.41
CA ILE A 237 11.34 -6.82 5.53
C ILE A 237 10.84 -7.80 6.60
N TYR A 238 10.09 -7.29 7.56
CA TYR A 238 9.39 -8.03 8.59
C TYR A 238 7.90 -7.98 8.31
N VAL A 239 7.26 -9.14 8.26
CA VAL A 239 5.82 -9.29 8.02
C VAL A 239 5.23 -10.11 9.14
N VAL A 240 4.20 -9.60 9.82
CA VAL A 240 3.41 -10.39 10.77
C VAL A 240 2.25 -11.07 10.07
N ASN A 241 1.85 -12.24 10.58
CA ASN A 241 0.79 -13.06 10.02
C ASN A 241 -0.21 -13.41 11.13
N ASP A 242 -1.46 -13.03 10.95
CA ASP A 242 -2.51 -13.19 11.96
C ASP A 242 -2.91 -14.65 12.17
N SER A 243 -2.98 -15.44 11.09
CA SER A 243 -3.55 -16.80 11.12
C SER A 243 -2.68 -17.82 11.83
N ASN A 244 -1.39 -17.58 11.92
CA ASN A 244 -0.45 -18.51 12.54
C ASN A 244 0.46 -17.88 13.61
N SER A 245 0.22 -16.59 13.94
CA SER A 245 0.99 -15.84 14.91
C SER A 245 2.50 -15.91 14.67
N LYS A 246 2.93 -15.71 13.43
CA LYS A 246 4.35 -15.70 13.04
C LYS A 246 4.78 -14.34 12.53
N MET A 247 6.07 -14.10 12.64
CA MET A 247 6.77 -13.04 11.92
C MET A 247 7.69 -13.68 10.86
N TYR A 248 7.53 -13.25 9.62
CA TYR A 248 8.35 -13.68 8.49
C TYR A 248 9.36 -12.61 8.15
N VAL A 249 10.62 -13.00 7.97
CA VAL A 249 11.72 -12.09 7.66
C VAL A 249 12.21 -12.35 6.24
N PHE A 250 12.19 -11.33 5.39
CA PHE A 250 12.69 -11.41 4.02
C PHE A 250 13.92 -10.52 3.83
N GLN A 251 14.77 -10.88 2.86
CA GLN A 251 15.71 -9.91 2.31
C GLN A 251 14.93 -8.87 1.50
N LYS A 252 15.14 -7.59 1.76
CA LYS A 252 14.54 -6.53 0.95
C LYS A 252 15.06 -6.63 -0.48
N PRO A 253 14.20 -6.81 -1.48
CA PRO A 253 14.62 -6.92 -2.86
C PRO A 253 14.97 -5.54 -3.45
N ASN A 254 15.91 -5.53 -4.38
CA ASN A 254 16.39 -4.31 -5.06
C ASN A 254 15.37 -3.69 -6.01
#